data_34ba0df0e5980212e696f8e4898c40d2
#
_entry.id   34ba0df0e5980212e696f8e4898c40d2
#
_cell.length_a   1.000
_cell.length_b   1.000
_cell.length_c   1.000
_cell.angle_alpha   90.00
_cell.angle_beta   90.00
_cell.angle_gamma   90.00
#
_symmetry.space_group_name_H-M   'P 1'
#
loop_
_entity.id
_entity.type
_entity.pdbx_description
1 polymer ?
#
loop_
_entity_poly.entity_id
_entity_poly.type
_entity_poly.pdbx_seq_one_letter_code
_entity_poly.pdbx_strand_id
1 'polypeptide(L)'
;MALAAFSRRSIQGGPMQRSLLAFAIAAAILAMGATVSTGQRVVSGGKASTTRRVPARPAPTPVQKELQSNLVLADGLRGRLPRGTDLNAAAGGFRRLELFVATVHASNNLDIPFSELKRRIVNDGMTLGQAIQDIRPKCRYWAEARRAEDDAAAAIRTSESVTLAAERKNP
;
A
#
# COMPACT_ATOMS: atom_id res chain seq x y z
N MET A 1 57.49 4.25 -20.38
CA MET A 1 57.28 5.36 -19.43
C MET A 1 56.23 6.31 -20.06
N ALA A 2 55.00 6.28 -19.60
CA ALA A 2 54.00 7.34 -19.83
C ALA A 2 52.91 7.18 -18.74
N LEU A 3 52.99 8.02 -17.71
CA LEU A 3 51.94 8.16 -16.66
C LEU A 3 50.76 8.94 -17.24
N ALA A 4 49.60 8.33 -17.30
CA ALA A 4 48.36 9.03 -17.58
C ALA A 4 47.71 9.45 -16.26
N ALA A 5 47.61 10.76 -16.08
CA ALA A 5 47.02 11.45 -14.93
C ALA A 5 45.49 11.21 -14.88
N PHE A 6 45.05 10.60 -13.78
CA PHE A 6 43.63 10.42 -13.47
C PHE A 6 43.09 11.71 -12.84
N SER A 7 42.38 12.49 -13.64
CA SER A 7 41.72 13.76 -13.22
C SER A 7 40.54 13.46 -12.33
N ARG A 8 40.64 13.71 -11.03
CA ARG A 8 39.56 13.72 -10.05
C ARG A 8 38.65 14.92 -10.35
N ARG A 9 37.50 14.67 -10.92
CA ARG A 9 36.43 15.66 -11.03
C ARG A 9 35.66 15.73 -9.71
N SER A 10 35.92 16.76 -8.94
CA SER A 10 35.23 17.14 -7.71
C SER A 10 33.79 17.54 -8.07
N ILE A 11 32.80 16.78 -7.59
CA ILE A 11 31.38 17.16 -7.69
C ILE A 11 31.07 18.01 -6.48
N GLN A 12 31.00 19.33 -6.70
CA GLN A 12 30.52 20.29 -5.71
C GLN A 12 29.03 20.10 -5.48
N GLY A 13 28.66 19.89 -4.22
CA GLY A 13 27.29 19.82 -3.75
C GLY A 13 26.57 21.17 -3.90
N GLY A 14 25.45 21.16 -4.61
CA GLY A 14 24.50 22.27 -4.63
C GLY A 14 23.53 22.19 -3.44
N PRO A 15 23.18 23.31 -2.82
CA PRO A 15 22.28 23.32 -1.67
C PRO A 15 20.85 22.98 -2.07
N MET A 16 20.26 22.00 -1.40
CA MET A 16 18.86 21.64 -1.47
C MET A 16 17.98 22.80 -1.01
N GLN A 17 17.36 23.47 -1.94
CA GLN A 17 16.29 24.44 -1.69
C GLN A 17 15.03 23.67 -1.27
N ARG A 18 14.77 23.63 0.04
CA ARG A 18 13.53 23.15 0.64
C ARG A 18 12.45 24.20 0.39
N SER A 19 11.64 24.04 -0.65
CA SER A 19 10.41 24.83 -0.84
C SER A 19 9.33 24.30 0.09
N LEU A 20 9.15 25.01 1.22
CA LEU A 20 7.99 24.87 2.10
C LEU A 20 6.80 25.52 1.39
N LEU A 21 5.95 24.73 0.75
CA LEU A 21 4.61 25.16 0.33
C LEU A 21 3.64 24.89 1.49
N ALA A 22 3.35 25.93 2.24
CA ALA A 22 2.29 25.97 3.24
C ALA A 22 0.94 25.98 2.51
N PHE A 23 0.19 24.88 2.58
CA PHE A 23 -1.21 24.85 2.18
C PHE A 23 -2.08 25.32 3.36
N ALA A 24 -2.61 26.53 3.25
CA ALA A 24 -3.64 27.06 4.13
C ALA A 24 -4.98 26.38 3.79
N ILE A 25 -5.50 25.58 4.73
CA ILE A 25 -6.85 25.01 4.63
C ILE A 25 -7.80 26.04 5.26
N ALA A 26 -8.60 26.70 4.42
CA ALA A 26 -9.71 27.54 4.85
C ALA A 26 -10.89 26.65 5.24
N ALA A 27 -11.23 26.59 6.53
CA ALA A 27 -12.44 26.00 7.05
C ALA A 27 -13.62 26.96 6.85
N ALA A 28 -14.57 26.62 5.99
CA ALA A 28 -15.86 27.28 5.90
C ALA A 28 -16.90 26.48 6.72
N ILE A 29 -17.21 26.97 7.90
CA ILE A 29 -18.33 26.50 8.72
C ILE A 29 -19.57 27.25 8.25
N LEU A 30 -20.55 26.55 7.67
CA LEU A 30 -21.90 27.09 7.47
C LEU A 30 -22.84 26.33 8.41
N ALA A 31 -23.21 27.02 9.48
CA ALA A 31 -24.30 26.65 10.35
C ALA A 31 -25.61 27.20 9.74
N MET A 32 -26.66 26.40 9.61
CA MET A 32 -28.04 26.84 9.75
C MET A 32 -29.02 25.68 9.56
N GLY A 33 -29.96 25.54 10.47
CA GLY A 33 -31.19 24.85 10.24
C GLY A 33 -31.72 24.06 11.45
N ALA A 34 -32.16 24.76 12.48
CA ALA A 34 -33.01 24.19 13.53
C ALA A 34 -34.44 24.01 13.00
N THR A 35 -34.99 22.80 13.00
CA THR A 35 -36.41 22.57 13.01
C THR A 35 -36.78 21.72 14.21
N VAL A 36 -37.38 22.40 15.17
CA VAL A 36 -38.08 21.83 16.31
C VAL A 36 -39.34 21.13 15.78
N SER A 37 -39.49 19.83 15.98
CA SER A 37 -40.76 19.14 15.88
C SER A 37 -41.03 18.41 17.17
N THR A 38 -41.89 19.02 17.99
CA THR A 38 -42.49 18.51 19.22
C THR A 38 -43.50 17.43 18.84
N GLY A 39 -43.21 16.19 19.13
CA GLY A 39 -44.12 15.07 19.03
C GLY A 39 -43.90 14.11 20.19
N GLN A 40 -44.43 14.44 21.38
CA GLN A 40 -44.53 13.52 22.50
C GLN A 40 -45.46 12.37 22.14
N ARG A 41 -44.96 11.16 22.07
CA ARG A 41 -45.79 9.96 22.23
C ARG A 41 -45.09 9.03 23.24
N VAL A 42 -45.67 9.07 24.41
CA VAL A 42 -45.37 8.12 25.49
C VAL A 42 -45.92 6.78 25.06
N VAL A 43 -45.08 5.77 24.92
CA VAL A 43 -45.49 4.36 24.96
C VAL A 43 -44.42 3.58 25.73
N SER A 44 -44.95 2.97 26.79
CA SER A 44 -44.32 2.11 27.76
C SER A 44 -43.36 1.04 27.21
N GLY A 45 -42.28 0.79 28.01
CA GLY A 45 -41.84 -0.54 28.41
C GLY A 45 -41.33 -1.46 27.29
N GLY A 46 -40.05 -1.37 27.04
CA GLY A 46 -39.29 -2.42 26.38
C GLY A 46 -37.81 -2.14 26.55
N LYS A 47 -37.14 -2.90 27.41
CA LYS A 47 -35.66 -2.92 27.47
C LYS A 47 -35.13 -3.39 26.14
N ALA A 48 -35.08 -2.52 25.16
CA ALA A 48 -34.33 -2.75 23.95
C ALA A 48 -32.84 -2.57 24.30
N SER A 49 -32.17 -3.67 24.62
CA SER A 49 -30.72 -3.75 24.57
C SER A 49 -30.32 -3.34 23.15
N THR A 50 -29.92 -2.08 22.99
CA THR A 50 -29.30 -1.62 21.76
C THR A 50 -27.93 -2.29 21.68
N THR A 51 -27.93 -3.54 21.25
CA THR A 51 -26.71 -4.22 20.84
C THR A 51 -26.21 -3.42 19.65
N ARG A 52 -25.28 -2.52 19.91
CA ARG A 52 -24.52 -1.81 18.90
C ARG A 52 -23.95 -2.87 17.96
N ARG A 53 -24.60 -3.13 16.85
CA ARG A 53 -24.17 -4.05 15.82
C ARG A 53 -22.82 -3.56 15.34
N VAL A 54 -21.73 -4.09 15.90
CA VAL A 54 -20.39 -3.88 15.37
C VAL A 54 -20.45 -4.35 13.92
N PRO A 55 -20.16 -3.49 12.94
CA PRO A 55 -20.20 -3.90 11.55
C PRO A 55 -19.31 -5.13 11.41
N ALA A 56 -19.86 -6.24 10.95
CA ALA A 56 -19.14 -7.48 10.76
C ALA A 56 -17.93 -7.19 9.87
N ARG A 57 -16.75 -7.53 10.36
CA ARG A 57 -15.51 -7.39 9.59
C ARG A 57 -15.69 -8.19 8.30
N PRO A 58 -15.49 -7.57 7.11
CA PRO A 58 -15.62 -8.30 5.86
C PRO A 58 -14.72 -9.53 5.86
N ALA A 59 -15.19 -10.63 5.27
CA ALA A 59 -14.41 -11.86 5.18
C ALA A 59 -13.07 -11.60 4.50
N PRO A 60 -11.97 -12.24 4.97
CA PRO A 60 -10.65 -12.04 4.40
C PRO A 60 -10.61 -12.47 2.94
N THR A 61 -9.99 -11.65 2.10
CA THR A 61 -9.78 -11.95 0.67
C THR A 61 -8.80 -13.12 0.49
N PRO A 62 -8.77 -13.78 -0.68
CA PRO A 62 -7.78 -14.83 -0.95
C PRO A 62 -6.34 -14.40 -0.64
N VAL A 63 -5.94 -13.20 -1.09
CA VAL A 63 -4.60 -12.65 -0.83
C VAL A 63 -4.32 -12.47 0.66
N GLN A 64 -5.30 -12.03 1.43
CA GLN A 64 -5.14 -11.90 2.88
C GLN A 64 -4.95 -13.25 3.58
N LYS A 65 -5.63 -14.31 3.09
CA LYS A 65 -5.45 -15.68 3.61
C LYS A 65 -4.05 -16.20 3.29
N GLU A 66 -3.58 -16.02 2.07
CA GLU A 66 -2.23 -16.41 1.65
C GLU A 66 -1.14 -15.70 2.46
N LEU A 67 -1.32 -14.40 2.74
CA LEU A 67 -0.39 -13.65 3.61
C LEU A 67 -0.41 -14.13 5.06
N GLN A 68 -1.55 -14.59 5.56
CA GLN A 68 -1.65 -15.14 6.91
C GLN A 68 -0.97 -16.51 7.04
N SER A 69 -0.95 -17.30 5.96
CA SER A 69 -0.25 -18.59 5.93
C SER A 69 1.26 -18.45 5.68
N ASN A 70 1.70 -17.34 5.07
CA ASN A 70 3.12 -17.09 4.76
C ASN A 70 3.67 -15.92 5.56
N LEU A 71 4.03 -16.19 6.84
CA LEU A 71 4.51 -15.16 7.76
C LEU A 71 5.83 -14.54 7.32
N VAL A 72 6.72 -15.32 6.68
CA VAL A 72 8.02 -14.85 6.19
C VAL A 72 7.81 -13.77 5.12
N LEU A 73 6.92 -14.02 4.15
CA LEU A 73 6.56 -13.03 3.14
C LEU A 73 5.89 -11.80 3.76
N ALA A 74 4.96 -12.04 4.70
CA ALA A 74 4.23 -10.95 5.35
C ALA A 74 5.17 -9.99 6.09
N ASP A 75 6.18 -10.50 6.80
CA ASP A 75 7.16 -9.67 7.51
C ASP A 75 8.07 -8.91 6.54
N GLY A 76 8.51 -9.55 5.45
CA GLY A 76 9.29 -8.88 4.41
C GLY A 76 8.52 -7.72 3.75
N LEU A 77 7.21 -7.89 3.53
CA LEU A 77 6.36 -6.85 2.95
C LEU A 77 6.06 -5.71 3.93
N ARG A 78 5.91 -5.99 5.23
CA ARG A 78 5.75 -4.94 6.26
C ARG A 78 6.92 -3.98 6.28
N GLY A 79 8.15 -4.51 6.13
CA GLY A 79 9.35 -3.68 6.07
C GLY A 79 9.43 -2.76 4.85
N ARG A 80 8.68 -3.08 3.77
CA ARG A 80 8.67 -2.31 2.50
C ARG A 80 7.50 -1.34 2.39
N LEU A 81 6.47 -1.51 3.17
CA LEU A 81 5.33 -0.58 3.24
C LEU A 81 5.63 0.60 4.18
N PRO A 82 4.95 1.74 4.00
CA PRO A 82 5.07 2.87 4.92
C PRO A 82 4.78 2.44 6.36
N ARG A 83 5.52 3.00 7.33
CA ARG A 83 5.34 2.68 8.75
C ARG A 83 3.88 2.90 9.19
N GLY A 84 3.34 1.95 9.93
CA GLY A 84 1.96 1.99 10.40
C GLY A 84 0.90 1.51 9.40
N THR A 85 1.31 1.06 8.20
CA THR A 85 0.38 0.48 7.24
C THR A 85 -0.05 -0.93 7.70
N ASP A 86 -1.35 -1.14 7.86
CA ASP A 86 -1.88 -2.50 8.06
C ASP A 86 -1.76 -3.31 6.77
N LEU A 87 -0.99 -4.40 6.82
CA LEU A 87 -0.74 -5.28 5.69
C LEU A 87 -2.04 -5.89 5.12
N ASN A 88 -2.99 -6.26 5.99
CA ASN A 88 -4.26 -6.81 5.54
C ASN A 88 -5.11 -5.75 4.81
N ALA A 89 -5.13 -4.52 5.33
CA ALA A 89 -5.79 -3.41 4.66
C ALA A 89 -5.10 -3.05 3.33
N ALA A 90 -3.77 -3.11 3.28
CA ALA A 90 -2.99 -2.90 2.06
C ALA A 90 -3.30 -3.97 0.99
N ALA A 91 -3.38 -5.25 1.38
CA ALA A 91 -3.69 -6.37 0.49
C ALA A 91 -5.16 -6.42 0.05
N GLY A 92 -6.05 -5.72 0.77
CA GLY A 92 -7.48 -5.68 0.44
C GLY A 92 -7.73 -5.12 -0.96
N GLY A 93 -8.60 -5.80 -1.73
CA GLY A 93 -8.97 -5.45 -3.10
C GLY A 93 -8.10 -6.09 -4.19
N PHE A 94 -6.91 -6.58 -3.88
CA PHE A 94 -6.13 -7.34 -4.83
C PHE A 94 -6.70 -8.74 -5.03
N ARG A 95 -6.67 -9.22 -6.28
CA ARG A 95 -7.18 -10.56 -6.65
C ARG A 95 -6.12 -11.65 -6.58
N ARG A 96 -4.84 -11.29 -6.71
CA ARG A 96 -3.69 -12.21 -6.72
C ARG A 96 -2.58 -11.69 -5.84
N LEU A 97 -1.92 -12.60 -5.13
CA LEU A 97 -0.81 -12.29 -4.24
C LEU A 97 0.36 -11.67 -5.01
N GLU A 98 0.69 -12.23 -6.19
CA GLU A 98 1.80 -11.76 -7.01
C GLU A 98 1.63 -10.29 -7.39
N LEU A 99 0.41 -9.87 -7.78
CA LEU A 99 0.12 -8.48 -8.16
C LEU A 99 0.26 -7.54 -6.96
N PHE A 100 -0.18 -7.96 -5.79
CA PHE A 100 0.01 -7.18 -4.55
C PHE A 100 1.49 -7.00 -4.24
N VAL A 101 2.26 -8.09 -4.24
CA VAL A 101 3.71 -8.07 -3.96
C VAL A 101 4.45 -7.23 -5.02
N ALA A 102 4.13 -7.41 -6.31
CA ALA A 102 4.72 -6.61 -7.39
C ALA A 102 4.41 -5.11 -7.23
N THR A 103 3.19 -4.75 -6.78
CA THR A 103 2.83 -3.36 -6.51
C THR A 103 3.67 -2.77 -5.38
N VAL A 104 3.94 -3.54 -4.31
CA VAL A 104 4.82 -3.12 -3.21
C VAL A 104 6.25 -2.92 -3.72
N HIS A 105 6.79 -3.84 -4.54
CA HIS A 105 8.12 -3.70 -5.13
C HIS A 105 8.21 -2.50 -6.06
N ALA A 106 7.23 -2.30 -6.95
CA ALA A 106 7.19 -1.15 -7.85
C ALA A 106 7.12 0.19 -7.09
N SER A 107 6.34 0.24 -6.00
CA SER A 107 6.26 1.40 -5.12
C SER A 107 7.63 1.79 -4.57
N ASN A 108 8.39 0.82 -4.07
CA ASN A 108 9.73 1.05 -3.52
C ASN A 108 10.78 1.37 -4.60
N ASN A 109 10.77 0.62 -5.72
CA ASN A 109 11.76 0.78 -6.77
C ASN A 109 11.63 2.14 -7.50
N LEU A 110 10.41 2.64 -7.61
CA LEU A 110 10.11 3.87 -8.34
C LEU A 110 9.83 5.07 -7.44
N ASP A 111 9.87 4.87 -6.12
CA ASP A 111 9.47 5.91 -5.16
C ASP A 111 8.09 6.51 -5.49
N ILE A 112 7.13 5.62 -5.76
CA ILE A 112 5.73 5.97 -5.99
C ILE A 112 4.93 5.58 -4.74
N PRO A 113 4.06 6.45 -4.20
CA PRO A 113 3.22 6.08 -3.06
C PRO A 113 2.39 4.82 -3.36
N PHE A 114 2.50 3.82 -2.49
CA PHE A 114 1.77 2.54 -2.64
C PHE A 114 0.25 2.76 -2.80
N SER A 115 -0.32 3.68 -2.03
CA SER A 115 -1.74 4.02 -2.08
C SER A 115 -2.18 4.51 -3.48
N GLU A 116 -1.31 5.19 -4.18
CA GLU A 116 -1.59 5.70 -5.52
C GLU A 116 -1.60 4.59 -6.56
N LEU A 117 -0.61 3.69 -6.53
CA LEU A 117 -0.59 2.49 -7.37
C LEU A 117 -1.79 1.58 -7.08
N LYS A 118 -2.05 1.32 -5.78
CA LYS A 118 -3.20 0.52 -5.37
C LYS A 118 -4.52 1.06 -5.92
N ARG A 119 -4.76 2.36 -5.81
CA ARG A 119 -5.98 2.98 -6.32
C ARG A 119 -6.19 2.69 -7.81
N ARG A 120 -5.16 2.88 -8.63
CA ARG A 120 -5.24 2.63 -10.07
C ARG A 120 -5.47 1.17 -10.41
N ILE A 121 -4.79 0.27 -9.69
CA ILE A 121 -4.89 -1.17 -9.96
C ILE A 121 -6.22 -1.74 -9.46
N VAL A 122 -6.62 -1.39 -8.24
CA VAL A 122 -7.79 -1.99 -7.58
C VAL A 122 -9.09 -1.29 -7.98
N ASN A 123 -9.11 0.04 -7.99
CA ASN A 123 -10.33 0.81 -8.25
C ASN A 123 -10.52 1.07 -9.75
N ASP A 124 -9.45 1.46 -10.44
CA ASP A 124 -9.52 1.84 -11.86
C ASP A 124 -9.29 0.60 -12.78
N GLY A 125 -8.94 -0.56 -12.22
CA GLY A 125 -8.77 -1.82 -12.95
C GLY A 125 -7.55 -1.86 -13.88
N MET A 126 -6.57 -0.98 -13.67
CA MET A 126 -5.37 -0.89 -14.50
C MET A 126 -4.40 -2.04 -14.22
N THR A 127 -3.60 -2.41 -15.23
CA THR A 127 -2.42 -3.26 -15.02
C THR A 127 -1.34 -2.47 -14.29
N LEU A 128 -0.37 -3.16 -13.67
CA LEU A 128 0.76 -2.51 -12.99
C LEU A 128 1.51 -1.57 -13.94
N GLY A 129 1.79 -2.02 -15.18
CA GLY A 129 2.46 -1.19 -16.19
C GLY A 129 1.67 0.07 -16.55
N GLN A 130 0.36 -0.04 -16.75
CA GLN A 130 -0.51 1.12 -17.03
C GLN A 130 -0.55 2.10 -15.86
N ALA A 131 -0.64 1.60 -14.63
CA ALA A 131 -0.61 2.43 -13.43
C ALA A 131 0.71 3.20 -13.28
N ILE A 132 1.85 2.55 -13.56
CA ILE A 132 3.17 3.19 -13.57
C ILE A 132 3.25 4.24 -14.69
N GLN A 133 2.78 3.92 -15.89
CA GLN A 133 2.78 4.82 -17.04
C GLN A 133 1.99 6.09 -16.76
N ASP A 134 0.81 5.95 -16.13
CA ASP A 134 -0.07 7.07 -15.81
C ASP A 134 0.57 8.03 -14.79
N ILE A 135 1.32 7.49 -13.82
CA ILE A 135 2.00 8.29 -12.80
C ILE A 135 3.33 8.85 -13.32
N ARG A 136 4.08 8.04 -14.08
CA ARG A 136 5.42 8.39 -14.59
C ARG A 136 5.54 8.11 -16.11
N PRO A 137 4.95 8.93 -16.96
CA PRO A 137 4.90 8.68 -18.41
C PRO A 137 6.26 8.67 -19.10
N LYS A 138 7.29 9.26 -18.47
CA LYS A 138 8.65 9.32 -19.03
C LYS A 138 9.54 8.13 -18.60
N CYS A 139 9.07 7.22 -17.73
CA CYS A 139 9.84 6.03 -17.35
C CYS A 139 9.62 4.88 -18.33
N ARG A 140 10.50 3.88 -18.26
CA ARG A 140 10.34 2.61 -19.00
C ARG A 140 9.33 1.71 -18.27
N TYR A 141 8.07 2.15 -18.19
CA TYR A 141 7.02 1.55 -17.38
C TYR A 141 6.86 0.03 -17.54
N TRP A 142 7.01 -0.48 -18.77
CA TRP A 142 6.92 -1.91 -19.08
C TRP A 142 8.09 -2.70 -18.48
N ALA A 143 9.31 -2.15 -18.51
CA ALA A 143 10.49 -2.78 -17.93
C ALA A 143 10.45 -2.77 -16.41
N GLU A 144 9.99 -1.66 -15.83
CA GLU A 144 9.84 -1.53 -14.37
C GLU A 144 8.72 -2.42 -13.83
N ALA A 145 7.59 -2.53 -14.54
CA ALA A 145 6.52 -3.45 -14.17
C ALA A 145 7.01 -4.90 -14.21
N ARG A 146 7.70 -5.29 -15.30
CA ARG A 146 8.25 -6.63 -15.43
C ARG A 146 9.25 -6.95 -14.33
N ARG A 147 10.16 -6.03 -14.03
CA ARG A 147 11.12 -6.18 -12.93
C ARG A 147 10.42 -6.37 -11.59
N ALA A 148 9.40 -5.57 -11.29
CA ALA A 148 8.63 -5.70 -10.07
C ALA A 148 7.88 -7.03 -9.97
N GLU A 149 7.38 -7.57 -11.10
CA GLU A 149 6.76 -8.88 -11.18
C GLU A 149 7.78 -10.01 -10.95
N ASP A 150 8.96 -9.91 -11.53
CA ASP A 150 10.06 -10.88 -11.35
C ASP A 150 10.57 -10.87 -9.88
N ASP A 151 10.72 -9.68 -9.28
CA ASP A 151 11.06 -9.50 -7.87
C ASP A 151 10.00 -10.11 -6.95
N ALA A 152 8.72 -9.92 -7.27
CA ALA A 152 7.60 -10.50 -6.53
C ALA A 152 7.62 -12.03 -6.58
N ALA A 153 7.79 -12.60 -7.77
CA ALA A 153 7.88 -14.05 -7.94
C ALA A 153 9.09 -14.64 -7.18
N ALA A 154 10.22 -13.95 -7.15
CA ALA A 154 11.39 -14.35 -6.39
C ALA A 154 11.13 -14.29 -4.88
N ALA A 155 10.50 -13.24 -4.37
CA ALA A 155 10.16 -13.09 -2.96
C ALA A 155 9.20 -14.18 -2.47
N ILE A 156 8.17 -14.51 -3.26
CA ILE A 156 7.21 -15.57 -2.94
C ILE A 156 7.94 -16.92 -2.87
N ARG A 157 8.70 -17.30 -3.90
CA ARG A 157 9.45 -18.57 -3.91
C ARG A 157 10.43 -18.68 -2.74
N THR A 158 11.12 -17.61 -2.41
CA THR A 158 12.06 -17.59 -1.27
C THR A 158 11.32 -17.80 0.04
N SER A 159 10.20 -17.15 0.24
CA SER A 159 9.41 -17.30 1.46
C SER A 159 8.83 -18.70 1.63
N GLU A 160 8.37 -19.33 0.54
CA GLU A 160 7.88 -20.71 0.53
C GLU A 160 9.01 -21.70 0.89
N SER A 161 10.20 -21.53 0.29
CA SER A 161 11.34 -22.39 0.56
C SER A 161 11.81 -22.31 2.03
N VAL A 162 11.77 -21.12 2.64
CA VAL A 162 12.10 -20.92 4.05
C VAL A 162 11.05 -21.59 4.94
N THR A 163 9.78 -21.45 4.62
CA THR A 163 8.68 -22.10 5.38
C THR A 163 8.82 -23.61 5.36
N LEU A 164 9.02 -24.21 4.19
CA LEU A 164 9.22 -25.65 4.03
C LEU A 164 10.49 -26.16 4.75
N ALA A 165 11.57 -25.38 4.76
CA ALA A 165 12.77 -25.72 5.49
C ALA A 165 12.57 -25.71 7.02
N ALA A 166 11.76 -24.76 7.51
CA ALA A 166 11.39 -24.66 8.93
C ALA A 166 10.52 -25.85 9.39
N GLU A 167 9.54 -26.24 8.57
CA GLU A 167 8.67 -27.40 8.85
C GLU A 167 9.47 -28.72 8.93
N ARG A 168 10.43 -28.92 8.03
CA ARG A 168 11.29 -30.12 8.06
C ARG A 168 12.20 -30.21 9.28
N LYS A 169 12.52 -29.09 9.91
CA LYS A 169 13.41 -29.01 11.07
C LYS A 169 12.67 -29.27 12.39
N ASN A 170 11.34 -29.20 12.38
CA ASN A 170 10.49 -29.36 13.57
C ASN A 170 9.39 -30.41 13.29
N PRO A 171 9.76 -31.73 13.18
CA PRO A 171 8.82 -32.82 12.90
C PRO A 171 7.86 -33.08 14.07
#